data_90032f67843c6fc289c18fc29c147626
#
_entry.id   90032f67843c6fc289c18fc29c147626
#
_cell.length_a   1.000
_cell.length_b   1.000
_cell.length_c   1.000
_cell.angle_alpha   90.00
_cell.angle_beta   90.00
_cell.angle_gamma   90.00
#
_symmetry.space_group_name_H-M   'P 1'
#
loop_
_entity.id
_entity.type
_entity.pdbx_description
1 polymer ?
#
loop_
_entity_poly.entity_id
_entity_poly.type
_entity_poly.pdbx_seq_one_letter_code
_entity_poly.pdbx_strand_id
1 'polypeptide(L)'
;SCTMKLNAATELLPIAWYKFAELHPFCPTNQAKGMIEILENLESDLAEITGFDRVTLQPNSGANGEYAGMLVIQAYHESRGEGHRNICLIPSSAHGTNPASAVMAGLKVVVVGCMDNGDIDIEDLKVKAEHHSENLSAIMITYPSTHGVYEEGILEITATVHSHGGQVYMDGANMNAQVGITSPGNIGADVCHLNLHKTFAIPHGGGGPGVGPIGVATHLSQFLPGHPIVHKGGANSISAVSAAPYGSALIGLIPYAYLKMLGVKGATQATEVAILNANYLKEKL
;
A
#
# COMPACT_ATOMS: atom_id res chain seq x y z
N SER A 1 7.82 14.41 -11.89
CA SER A 1 8.69 13.25 -11.70
C SER A 1 8.35 12.56 -10.41
N CYS A 2 8.33 11.25 -10.40
CA CYS A 2 8.05 10.46 -9.23
C CYS A 2 9.21 10.55 -8.21
N THR A 3 8.97 10.16 -6.97
CA THR A 3 9.97 10.09 -5.88
C THR A 3 11.00 8.98 -6.19
N MET A 4 11.77 9.16 -7.24
CA MET A 4 12.73 8.16 -7.69
C MET A 4 14.04 8.28 -6.93
N LYS A 5 14.65 7.14 -6.64
CA LYS A 5 15.93 7.05 -5.92
C LYS A 5 17.05 6.70 -6.91
N LEU A 6 18.26 7.15 -6.59
CA LEU A 6 19.46 6.58 -7.18
C LEU A 6 19.75 5.26 -6.49
N ASN A 7 19.91 4.19 -7.26
CA ASN A 7 20.18 2.87 -6.73
C ASN A 7 21.66 2.61 -6.61
N ALA A 8 22.06 1.94 -5.54
CA ALA A 8 23.38 1.33 -5.47
C ALA A 8 23.48 0.18 -6.48
N ALA A 9 24.61 0.03 -7.15
CA ALA A 9 24.82 -1.05 -8.11
C ALA A 9 24.57 -2.42 -7.49
N THR A 10 24.92 -2.60 -6.22
CA THR A 10 24.75 -3.86 -5.47
C THR A 10 23.29 -4.30 -5.37
N GLU A 11 22.34 -3.36 -5.23
CA GLU A 11 20.90 -3.66 -5.18
C GLU A 11 20.39 -4.20 -6.53
N LEU A 12 20.98 -3.75 -7.63
CA LEU A 12 20.57 -4.10 -8.99
C LEU A 12 21.23 -5.40 -9.51
N LEU A 13 22.38 -5.80 -8.97
CA LEU A 13 23.11 -6.98 -9.43
C LEU A 13 22.26 -8.26 -9.52
N PRO A 14 21.38 -8.58 -8.55
CA PRO A 14 20.62 -9.82 -8.57
C PRO A 14 19.70 -9.99 -9.79
N ILE A 15 19.17 -8.88 -10.36
CA ILE A 15 18.27 -8.97 -11.52
C ILE A 15 18.99 -9.43 -12.80
N ALA A 16 20.32 -9.29 -12.85
CA ALA A 16 21.14 -9.74 -13.97
C ALA A 16 21.63 -11.19 -13.84
N TRP A 17 21.40 -11.84 -12.72
CA TRP A 17 21.80 -13.22 -12.53
C TRP A 17 20.89 -14.15 -13.34
N TYR A 18 21.48 -14.90 -14.29
CA TYR A 18 20.73 -15.69 -15.27
C TYR A 18 19.69 -16.64 -14.64
N LYS A 19 19.97 -17.19 -13.47
CA LYS A 19 19.05 -18.08 -12.74
C LYS A 19 17.76 -17.42 -12.28
N PHE A 20 17.76 -16.09 -12.13
CA PHE A 20 16.57 -15.30 -11.85
C PHE A 20 16.00 -14.66 -13.11
N ALA A 21 16.88 -14.08 -13.95
CA ALA A 21 16.47 -13.34 -15.15
C ALA A 21 15.74 -14.20 -16.19
N GLU A 22 16.06 -15.48 -16.26
CA GLU A 22 15.49 -16.43 -17.23
C GLU A 22 14.26 -17.19 -16.70
N LEU A 23 13.81 -16.93 -15.46
CA LEU A 23 12.61 -17.55 -14.93
C LEU A 23 11.35 -16.97 -15.56
N HIS A 24 10.55 -17.83 -16.20
CA HIS A 24 9.23 -17.43 -16.69
C HIS A 24 8.25 -17.27 -15.52
N PRO A 25 7.35 -16.26 -15.52
CA PRO A 25 6.39 -16.04 -14.45
C PRO A 25 5.48 -17.23 -14.12
N PHE A 26 5.22 -18.08 -15.10
CA PHE A 26 4.44 -19.32 -14.96
C PHE A 26 5.30 -20.59 -14.92
N CYS A 27 6.54 -20.46 -14.57
CA CYS A 27 7.40 -21.61 -14.30
C CYS A 27 6.80 -22.44 -13.15
N PRO A 28 6.83 -23.78 -13.22
CA PRO A 28 6.37 -24.63 -12.12
C PRO A 28 7.03 -24.24 -10.79
N THR A 29 6.26 -24.11 -9.73
CA THR A 29 6.74 -23.61 -8.43
C THR A 29 7.89 -24.43 -7.85
N ASN A 30 7.92 -25.75 -8.11
CA ASN A 30 9.01 -26.62 -7.69
C ASN A 30 10.34 -26.35 -8.41
N GLN A 31 10.32 -25.61 -9.54
CA GLN A 31 11.52 -25.21 -10.29
C GLN A 31 11.96 -23.77 -9.94
N ALA A 32 11.12 -23.01 -9.25
CA ALA A 32 11.36 -21.61 -8.86
C ALA A 32 11.50 -21.40 -7.34
N LYS A 33 11.80 -22.44 -6.57
CA LYS A 33 11.79 -22.43 -5.09
C LYS A 33 12.55 -21.25 -4.48
N GLY A 34 13.79 -20.99 -4.94
CA GLY A 34 14.61 -19.92 -4.40
C GLY A 34 14.02 -18.53 -4.69
N MET A 35 13.40 -18.33 -5.87
CA MET A 35 12.72 -17.08 -6.19
C MET A 35 11.48 -16.89 -5.30
N ILE A 36 10.70 -17.96 -5.14
CA ILE A 36 9.49 -17.93 -4.31
C ILE A 36 9.85 -17.62 -2.85
N GLU A 37 10.88 -18.27 -2.31
CA GLU A 37 11.38 -18.01 -0.95
C GLU A 37 11.80 -16.55 -0.75
N ILE A 38 12.47 -15.93 -1.73
CA ILE A 38 12.83 -14.51 -1.66
C ILE A 38 11.57 -13.62 -1.66
N LEU A 39 10.58 -13.93 -2.51
CA LEU A 39 9.35 -13.14 -2.58
C LEU A 39 8.50 -13.30 -1.31
N GLU A 40 8.41 -14.49 -0.76
CA GLU A 40 7.71 -14.75 0.51
C GLU A 40 8.39 -14.04 1.69
N ASN A 41 9.72 -14.06 1.73
CA ASN A 41 10.49 -13.30 2.71
C ASN A 41 10.27 -11.79 2.55
N LEU A 42 10.18 -11.28 1.31
CA LEU A 42 9.86 -9.87 1.06
C LEU A 42 8.43 -9.53 1.52
N GLU A 43 7.44 -10.39 1.26
CA GLU A 43 6.07 -10.23 1.77
C GLU A 43 6.08 -10.15 3.31
N SER A 44 6.87 -11.01 3.98
CA SER A 44 7.02 -11.01 5.44
C SER A 44 7.72 -9.75 5.97
N ASP A 45 8.84 -9.34 5.36
CA ASP A 45 9.56 -8.12 5.74
C ASP A 45 8.65 -6.87 5.61
N LEU A 46 7.84 -6.81 4.55
CA LEU A 46 6.90 -5.72 4.34
C LEU A 46 5.72 -5.76 5.32
N ALA A 47 5.25 -6.94 5.70
CA ALA A 47 4.21 -7.10 6.72
C ALA A 47 4.69 -6.57 8.08
N GLU A 48 5.92 -6.90 8.47
CA GLU A 48 6.53 -6.40 9.71
C GLU A 48 6.69 -4.87 9.69
N ILE A 49 7.22 -4.32 8.59
CA ILE A 49 7.41 -2.86 8.43
C ILE A 49 6.09 -2.10 8.51
N THR A 50 5.02 -2.66 7.98
CA THR A 50 3.71 -2.00 7.91
C THR A 50 2.79 -2.29 9.09
N GLY A 51 3.15 -3.28 9.94
CA GLY A 51 2.32 -3.73 11.05
C GLY A 51 1.06 -4.50 10.62
N PHE A 52 1.06 -5.05 9.43
CA PHE A 52 -0.05 -5.84 8.90
C PHE A 52 0.15 -7.35 9.10
N ASP A 53 -0.96 -8.08 9.03
CA ASP A 53 -0.96 -9.54 9.14
C ASP A 53 -0.35 -10.20 7.90
N ARG A 54 -0.71 -9.71 6.72
CA ARG A 54 -0.26 -10.27 5.44
C ARG A 54 -0.05 -9.20 4.37
N VAL A 55 0.90 -9.47 3.50
CA VAL A 55 1.17 -8.68 2.29
C VAL A 55 1.08 -9.58 1.05
N THR A 56 0.67 -9.03 -0.07
CA THR A 56 0.80 -9.67 -1.38
C THR A 56 1.54 -8.77 -2.36
N LEU A 57 2.49 -9.36 -3.09
CA LEU A 57 3.25 -8.68 -4.15
C LEU A 57 2.53 -8.70 -5.51
N GLN A 58 1.32 -9.24 -5.60
CA GLN A 58 0.64 -9.43 -6.88
C GLN A 58 0.35 -8.12 -7.64
N PRO A 59 -0.08 -7.01 -6.99
CA PRO A 59 -0.30 -5.76 -7.72
C PRO A 59 1.01 -5.20 -8.28
N ASN A 60 1.00 -4.82 -9.56
CA ASN A 60 2.19 -4.40 -10.32
C ASN A 60 2.32 -2.89 -10.53
N SER A 61 1.54 -2.09 -9.82
CA SER A 61 1.64 -0.62 -9.75
C SER A 61 0.92 -0.08 -8.52
N GLY A 62 1.17 1.18 -8.15
CA GLY A 62 0.44 1.83 -7.06
C GLY A 62 -1.06 1.83 -7.31
N ALA A 63 -1.52 2.29 -8.47
CA ALA A 63 -2.94 2.31 -8.84
C ALA A 63 -3.56 0.90 -8.87
N ASN A 64 -2.82 -0.13 -9.27
CA ASN A 64 -3.29 -1.51 -9.20
C ASN A 64 -3.40 -1.98 -7.74
N GLY A 65 -2.50 -1.54 -6.86
CA GLY A 65 -2.60 -1.75 -5.42
C GLY A 65 -3.79 -1.04 -4.80
N GLU A 66 -4.05 0.22 -5.18
CA GLU A 66 -5.26 0.95 -4.75
C GLU A 66 -6.53 0.17 -5.11
N TYR A 67 -6.66 -0.22 -6.38
CA TYR A 67 -7.79 -0.99 -6.86
C TYR A 67 -7.95 -2.33 -6.13
N ALA A 68 -6.85 -3.08 -5.97
CA ALA A 68 -6.85 -4.35 -5.26
C ALA A 68 -7.29 -4.19 -3.80
N GLY A 69 -6.82 -3.15 -3.12
CA GLY A 69 -7.21 -2.84 -1.74
C GLY A 69 -8.70 -2.55 -1.62
N MET A 70 -9.28 -1.79 -2.55
CA MET A 70 -10.70 -1.51 -2.55
C MET A 70 -11.54 -2.76 -2.84
N LEU A 71 -11.10 -3.65 -3.72
CA LEU A 71 -11.77 -4.94 -3.96
C LEU A 71 -11.73 -5.85 -2.73
N VAL A 72 -10.63 -5.87 -1.99
CA VAL A 72 -10.53 -6.63 -0.72
C VAL A 72 -11.54 -6.12 0.30
N ILE A 73 -11.68 -4.78 0.44
CA ILE A 73 -12.67 -4.17 1.33
C ILE A 73 -14.09 -4.54 0.89
N GLN A 74 -14.39 -4.50 -0.40
CA GLN A 74 -15.70 -4.89 -0.91
C GLN A 74 -16.02 -6.36 -0.62
N ALA A 75 -15.09 -7.27 -0.89
CA ALA A 75 -15.24 -8.69 -0.61
C ALA A 75 -15.48 -8.96 0.90
N TYR A 76 -14.84 -8.20 1.76
CA TYR A 76 -15.09 -8.25 3.19
C TYR A 76 -16.53 -7.85 3.51
N HIS A 77 -17.02 -6.71 3.02
CA HIS A 77 -18.40 -6.28 3.24
C HIS A 77 -19.41 -7.28 2.66
N GLU A 78 -19.18 -7.77 1.46
CA GLU A 78 -20.02 -8.80 0.83
C GLU A 78 -20.13 -10.07 1.68
N SER A 79 -19.00 -10.54 2.24
CA SER A 79 -18.96 -11.72 3.09
C SER A 79 -19.78 -11.59 4.37
N ARG A 80 -20.08 -10.36 4.79
CA ARG A 80 -20.90 -10.03 5.95
C ARG A 80 -22.38 -9.74 5.60
N GLY A 81 -22.75 -9.85 4.33
CA GLY A 81 -24.07 -9.44 3.85
C GLY A 81 -24.25 -7.92 3.72
N GLU A 82 -23.15 -7.17 3.77
CA GLU A 82 -23.11 -5.71 3.71
C GLU A 82 -22.66 -5.17 2.34
N GLY A 83 -22.88 -5.93 1.27
CA GLY A 83 -22.52 -5.54 -0.10
C GLY A 83 -23.19 -4.25 -0.62
N HIS A 84 -24.14 -3.69 0.13
CA HIS A 84 -24.75 -2.39 -0.14
C HIS A 84 -23.82 -1.22 0.23
N ARG A 85 -22.77 -1.42 1.06
CA ARG A 85 -21.81 -0.39 1.45
C ARG A 85 -20.97 0.03 0.25
N ASN A 86 -21.29 1.17 -0.33
CA ASN A 86 -20.71 1.65 -1.58
C ASN A 86 -20.20 3.09 -1.53
N ILE A 87 -20.13 3.71 -0.36
CA ILE A 87 -19.60 5.06 -0.19
C ILE A 87 -18.13 5.00 0.22
N CYS A 88 -17.29 5.77 -0.46
CA CYS A 88 -15.89 5.98 -0.11
C CYS A 88 -15.66 7.46 0.21
N LEU A 89 -15.23 7.75 1.44
CA LEU A 89 -14.82 9.10 1.83
C LEU A 89 -13.40 9.33 1.33
N ILE A 90 -13.14 10.50 0.74
CA ILE A 90 -11.80 10.85 0.24
C ILE A 90 -11.51 12.32 0.57
N PRO A 91 -10.45 12.63 1.34
CA PRO A 91 -10.04 14.01 1.59
C PRO A 91 -9.69 14.75 0.31
N SER A 92 -10.00 16.05 0.27
CA SER A 92 -9.69 16.90 -0.90
C SER A 92 -8.19 17.00 -1.20
N SER A 93 -7.33 16.68 -0.23
CA SER A 93 -5.88 16.59 -0.38
C SER A 93 -5.40 15.29 -1.04
N ALA A 94 -6.27 14.30 -1.26
CA ALA A 94 -5.87 13.00 -1.80
C ALA A 94 -5.31 13.10 -3.23
N HIS A 95 -4.43 12.16 -3.58
CA HIS A 95 -3.95 12.03 -4.94
C HIS A 95 -5.11 11.69 -5.90
N GLY A 96 -5.08 12.23 -7.11
CA GLY A 96 -6.16 12.07 -8.09
C GLY A 96 -6.43 10.61 -8.53
N THR A 97 -5.51 9.68 -8.27
CA THR A 97 -5.74 8.23 -8.52
C THR A 97 -6.65 7.59 -7.49
N ASN A 98 -6.74 8.11 -6.26
CA ASN A 98 -7.59 7.53 -5.22
C ASN A 98 -9.08 7.54 -5.61
N PRO A 99 -9.69 8.69 -6.01
CA PRO A 99 -11.07 8.68 -6.46
C PRO A 99 -11.27 7.83 -7.73
N ALA A 100 -10.29 7.80 -8.64
CA ALA A 100 -10.38 6.95 -9.82
C ALA A 100 -10.43 5.46 -9.47
N SER A 101 -9.56 5.00 -8.56
CA SER A 101 -9.53 3.61 -8.08
C SER A 101 -10.80 3.23 -7.33
N ALA A 102 -11.35 4.13 -6.50
CA ALA A 102 -12.63 3.92 -5.82
C ALA A 102 -13.78 3.73 -6.82
N VAL A 103 -13.86 4.59 -7.83
CA VAL A 103 -14.91 4.49 -8.87
C VAL A 103 -14.74 3.23 -9.71
N MET A 104 -13.50 2.84 -10.07
CA MET A 104 -13.23 1.58 -10.78
C MET A 104 -13.67 0.35 -9.98
N ALA A 105 -13.58 0.41 -8.65
CA ALA A 105 -14.09 -0.62 -7.76
C ALA A 105 -15.61 -0.55 -7.55
N GLY A 106 -16.32 0.38 -8.20
CA GLY A 106 -17.78 0.52 -8.11
C GLY A 106 -18.27 1.37 -6.94
N LEU A 107 -17.38 2.06 -6.23
CA LEU A 107 -17.74 2.92 -5.11
C LEU A 107 -18.11 4.34 -5.57
N LYS A 108 -18.91 5.01 -4.77
CA LYS A 108 -19.28 6.42 -4.92
C LYS A 108 -18.40 7.26 -4.00
N VAL A 109 -17.73 8.23 -4.57
CA VAL A 109 -16.83 9.12 -3.83
C VAL A 109 -17.61 10.24 -3.17
N VAL A 110 -17.35 10.45 -1.89
CA VAL A 110 -17.78 11.62 -1.11
C VAL A 110 -16.52 12.34 -0.62
N VAL A 111 -16.36 13.57 -1.05
CA VAL A 111 -15.17 14.37 -0.71
C VAL A 111 -15.30 14.90 0.71
N VAL A 112 -14.23 14.76 1.50
CA VAL A 112 -14.08 15.39 2.83
C VAL A 112 -13.20 16.61 2.70
N GLY A 113 -13.56 17.72 3.36
CA GLY A 113 -12.82 18.96 3.37
C GLY A 113 -11.46 18.83 4.05
N CYS A 114 -10.57 19.77 3.74
CA CYS A 114 -9.32 19.98 4.48
C CYS A 114 -9.29 21.41 5.03
N MET A 115 -8.64 21.57 6.17
CA MET A 115 -8.39 22.86 6.81
C MET A 115 -7.31 23.66 6.07
N ASP A 116 -7.19 24.95 6.34
CA ASP A 116 -6.17 25.81 5.71
C ASP A 116 -4.73 25.38 6.01
N ASN A 117 -4.49 24.70 7.13
CA ASN A 117 -3.19 24.12 7.49
C ASN A 117 -2.87 22.81 6.77
N GLY A 118 -3.82 22.27 6.00
CA GLY A 118 -3.69 21.05 5.22
C GLY A 118 -4.17 19.78 5.93
N ASP A 119 -4.59 19.86 7.19
CA ASP A 119 -5.20 18.74 7.91
C ASP A 119 -6.60 18.41 7.36
N ILE A 120 -7.04 17.18 7.56
CA ILE A 120 -8.41 16.77 7.26
C ILE A 120 -9.38 17.48 8.23
N ASP A 121 -10.46 18.03 7.70
CA ASP A 121 -11.55 18.58 8.51
C ASP A 121 -12.31 17.44 9.20
N ILE A 122 -11.97 17.20 10.47
CA ILE A 122 -12.53 16.11 11.28
C ILE A 122 -14.03 16.30 11.51
N GLU A 123 -14.51 17.53 11.64
CA GLU A 123 -15.95 17.79 11.84
C GLU A 123 -16.73 17.48 10.57
N ASP A 124 -16.24 17.89 9.40
CA ASP A 124 -16.83 17.52 8.11
C ASP A 124 -16.79 15.99 7.90
N LEU A 125 -15.69 15.34 8.29
CA LEU A 125 -15.57 13.87 8.25
C LEU A 125 -16.66 13.21 9.11
N LYS A 126 -16.85 13.62 10.36
CA LYS A 126 -17.85 13.06 11.28
C LYS A 126 -19.26 13.18 10.71
N VAL A 127 -19.61 14.39 10.24
CA VAL A 127 -20.94 14.65 9.63
C VAL A 127 -21.18 13.72 8.44
N LYS A 128 -20.19 13.54 7.56
CA LYS A 128 -20.32 12.68 6.38
C LYS A 128 -20.33 11.20 6.73
N ALA A 129 -19.51 10.78 7.70
CA ALA A 129 -19.50 9.41 8.17
C ALA A 129 -20.83 9.01 8.80
N GLU A 130 -21.42 9.88 9.63
CA GLU A 130 -22.74 9.67 10.23
C GLU A 130 -23.83 9.63 9.16
N HIS A 131 -23.85 10.61 8.24
CA HIS A 131 -24.84 10.69 7.16
C HIS A 131 -24.85 9.44 6.26
N HIS A 132 -23.69 8.85 6.05
CA HIS A 132 -23.51 7.68 5.19
C HIS A 132 -23.30 6.38 5.97
N SER A 133 -23.53 6.34 7.27
CA SER A 133 -23.16 5.23 8.16
C SER A 133 -23.64 3.85 7.67
N GLU A 134 -24.84 3.76 7.10
CA GLU A 134 -25.37 2.50 6.54
C GLU A 134 -24.66 2.04 5.26
N ASN A 135 -24.12 2.98 4.48
CA ASN A 135 -23.50 2.72 3.18
C ASN A 135 -22.00 2.97 3.15
N LEU A 136 -21.40 3.37 4.28
CA LEU A 136 -19.97 3.67 4.35
C LEU A 136 -19.15 2.40 4.16
N SER A 137 -18.43 2.31 3.04
CA SER A 137 -17.52 1.22 2.74
C SER A 137 -16.12 1.49 3.26
N ALA A 138 -15.58 2.66 2.93
CA ALA A 138 -14.19 2.99 3.28
C ALA A 138 -13.92 4.48 3.31
N ILE A 139 -12.79 4.84 3.89
CA ILE A 139 -12.06 6.09 3.61
C ILE A 139 -10.76 5.76 2.88
N MET A 140 -10.32 6.62 1.95
CA MET A 140 -8.98 6.57 1.37
C MET A 140 -8.19 7.79 1.83
N ILE A 141 -7.16 7.56 2.62
CA ILE A 141 -6.28 8.62 3.16
C ILE A 141 -4.83 8.41 2.70
N THR A 142 -4.10 9.50 2.56
CA THR A 142 -2.62 9.47 2.37
C THR A 142 -1.96 9.94 3.66
N TYR A 143 -1.00 9.18 4.19
CA TYR A 143 -0.32 9.56 5.42
C TYR A 143 1.20 9.32 5.32
N PRO A 144 2.05 10.32 5.64
CA PRO A 144 1.68 11.74 5.73
C PRO A 144 0.96 12.23 4.48
N SER A 145 0.19 13.32 4.57
CA SER A 145 -0.66 13.81 3.48
C SER A 145 0.16 14.23 2.25
N THR A 146 -0.52 14.46 1.12
CA THR A 146 0.13 15.00 -0.09
C THR A 146 0.73 16.40 0.11
N HIS A 147 0.28 17.11 1.12
CA HIS A 147 0.84 18.40 1.55
C HIS A 147 2.04 18.26 2.50
N GLY A 148 2.43 17.03 2.85
CA GLY A 148 3.53 16.74 3.78
C GLY A 148 3.14 16.90 5.24
N VAL A 149 1.86 16.94 5.56
CA VAL A 149 1.34 17.10 6.92
C VAL A 149 1.18 15.73 7.57
N TYR A 150 1.67 15.59 8.80
CA TYR A 150 1.34 14.48 9.68
C TYR A 150 0.05 14.84 10.41
N GLU A 151 -1.05 14.19 10.04
CA GLU A 151 -2.35 14.38 10.67
C GLU A 151 -2.28 14.06 12.17
N GLU A 152 -2.37 15.08 13.03
CA GLU A 152 -2.38 14.86 14.48
C GLU A 152 -3.63 14.06 14.91
N GLY A 153 -4.74 14.27 14.23
CA GLY A 153 -6.02 13.58 14.45
C GLY A 153 -6.16 12.21 13.79
N ILE A 154 -5.08 11.60 13.26
CA ILE A 154 -5.19 10.37 12.47
C ILE A 154 -5.92 9.23 13.20
N LEU A 155 -5.70 9.06 14.49
CA LEU A 155 -6.37 8.02 15.29
C LEU A 155 -7.86 8.31 15.46
N GLU A 156 -8.26 9.57 15.58
CA GLU A 156 -9.66 9.98 15.63
C GLU A 156 -10.35 9.75 14.28
N ILE A 157 -9.68 10.07 13.18
CA ILE A 157 -10.16 9.84 11.82
C ILE A 157 -10.44 8.35 11.60
N THR A 158 -9.48 7.48 11.90
CA THR A 158 -9.63 6.03 11.72
C THR A 158 -10.72 5.46 12.62
N ALA A 159 -10.77 5.85 13.90
CA ALA A 159 -11.80 5.43 14.84
C ALA A 159 -13.20 5.87 14.41
N THR A 160 -13.34 7.08 13.88
CA THR A 160 -14.62 7.59 13.36
C THR A 160 -15.13 6.71 12.22
N VAL A 161 -14.29 6.38 11.26
CA VAL A 161 -14.68 5.52 10.12
C VAL A 161 -15.06 4.11 10.59
N HIS A 162 -14.28 3.51 11.47
CA HIS A 162 -14.58 2.19 12.04
C HIS A 162 -15.89 2.16 12.83
N SER A 163 -16.19 3.22 13.62
CA SER A 163 -17.42 3.27 14.40
C SER A 163 -18.69 3.30 13.52
N HIS A 164 -18.55 3.69 12.24
CA HIS A 164 -19.64 3.68 11.25
C HIS A 164 -19.56 2.46 10.29
N GLY A 165 -18.74 1.45 10.63
CA GLY A 165 -18.62 0.20 9.89
C GLY A 165 -17.75 0.25 8.63
N GLY A 166 -17.16 1.42 8.31
CA GLY A 166 -16.22 1.57 7.19
C GLY A 166 -14.84 0.99 7.49
N GLN A 167 -14.04 0.78 6.43
CA GLN A 167 -12.65 0.36 6.51
C GLN A 167 -11.70 1.50 6.15
N VAL A 168 -10.49 1.47 6.69
CA VAL A 168 -9.47 2.51 6.43
C VAL A 168 -8.46 2.00 5.43
N TYR A 169 -8.50 2.54 4.23
CA TYR A 169 -7.46 2.37 3.23
C TYR A 169 -6.45 3.50 3.32
N MET A 170 -5.16 3.16 3.44
CA MET A 170 -4.06 4.11 3.44
C MET A 170 -3.26 4.03 2.13
N ASP A 171 -3.08 5.18 1.50
CA ASP A 171 -2.12 5.35 0.42
C ASP A 171 -0.69 5.43 1.00
N GLY A 172 0.08 4.38 0.76
CA GLY A 172 1.45 4.23 1.26
C GLY A 172 2.52 4.87 0.36
N ALA A 173 2.14 5.81 -0.51
CA ALA A 173 3.10 6.51 -1.37
C ALA A 173 4.20 7.24 -0.57
N ASN A 174 3.90 7.66 0.65
CA ASN A 174 4.77 8.42 1.54
C ASN A 174 5.40 7.57 2.68
N MET A 175 5.48 6.24 2.52
CA MET A 175 6.09 5.33 3.52
C MET A 175 7.53 5.69 3.91
N ASN A 176 8.28 6.39 3.05
CA ASN A 176 9.62 6.88 3.36
C ASN A 176 9.68 7.86 4.56
N ALA A 177 8.54 8.32 5.04
CA ALA A 177 8.42 9.14 6.24
C ALA A 177 7.91 8.35 7.46
N GLN A 178 7.69 7.04 7.33
CA GLN A 178 7.10 6.20 8.37
C GLN A 178 8.02 5.05 8.82
N VAL A 179 8.78 4.44 7.90
CA VAL A 179 9.54 3.20 8.16
C VAL A 179 10.40 3.30 9.40
N GLY A 180 10.16 2.42 10.37
CA GLY A 180 10.89 2.36 11.64
C GLY A 180 10.49 3.43 12.68
N ILE A 181 9.57 4.35 12.36
CA ILE A 181 9.05 5.39 13.27
C ILE A 181 7.60 5.10 13.63
N THR A 182 6.77 4.82 12.64
CA THR A 182 5.38 4.38 12.78
C THR A 182 5.03 3.40 11.67
N SER A 183 3.80 2.89 11.68
CA SER A 183 3.33 1.97 10.64
C SER A 183 1.84 2.14 10.36
N PRO A 184 1.38 1.84 9.14
CA PRO A 184 -0.04 1.89 8.79
C PRO A 184 -0.93 1.11 9.75
N GLY A 185 -0.55 -0.11 10.14
CA GLY A 185 -1.31 -0.92 11.08
C GLY A 185 -1.45 -0.26 12.46
N ASN A 186 -0.39 0.39 12.97
CA ASN A 186 -0.42 1.05 14.28
C ASN A 186 -1.32 2.29 14.30
N ILE A 187 -1.51 2.95 13.17
CA ILE A 187 -2.37 4.13 13.07
C ILE A 187 -3.82 3.79 12.67
N GLY A 188 -4.15 2.49 12.63
CA GLY A 188 -5.52 2.02 12.42
C GLY A 188 -5.92 1.84 10.95
N ALA A 189 -4.97 1.73 10.03
CA ALA A 189 -5.28 1.35 8.66
C ALA A 189 -5.60 -0.15 8.57
N ASP A 190 -6.60 -0.50 7.74
CA ASP A 190 -6.98 -1.90 7.47
C ASP A 190 -6.32 -2.43 6.20
N VAL A 191 -6.07 -1.56 5.25
CA VAL A 191 -5.37 -1.84 4.00
C VAL A 191 -4.40 -0.70 3.68
N CYS A 192 -3.21 -1.04 3.20
CA CYS A 192 -2.29 -0.06 2.65
C CYS A 192 -1.62 -0.60 1.40
N HIS A 193 -1.58 0.18 0.31
CA HIS A 193 -0.67 -0.14 -0.77
C HIS A 193 0.68 0.50 -0.54
N LEU A 194 1.73 -0.15 -1.05
CA LEU A 194 3.09 0.36 -1.01
C LEU A 194 3.58 0.65 -2.43
N ASN A 195 4.34 1.72 -2.58
CA ASN A 195 5.07 1.99 -3.81
C ASN A 195 6.53 1.59 -3.62
N LEU A 196 6.90 0.36 -3.98
CA LEU A 196 8.27 -0.11 -3.79
C LEU A 196 9.27 0.71 -4.62
N HIS A 197 8.82 1.35 -5.69
CA HIS A 197 9.59 2.29 -6.51
C HIS A 197 9.73 3.70 -5.88
N LYS A 198 9.16 3.93 -4.70
CA LYS A 198 9.35 5.17 -3.94
C LYS A 198 10.23 4.95 -2.71
N THR A 199 9.80 4.10 -1.79
CA THR A 199 10.44 3.90 -0.49
C THR A 199 11.50 2.79 -0.52
N PHE A 200 11.34 1.78 -1.37
CA PHE A 200 12.12 0.54 -1.35
C PHE A 200 12.99 0.33 -2.59
N ALA A 201 13.50 1.42 -3.13
CA ALA A 201 14.58 1.48 -4.10
C ALA A 201 14.33 0.88 -5.50
N ILE A 202 13.14 0.43 -5.86
CA ILE A 202 12.90 -0.03 -7.25
C ILE A 202 13.08 1.13 -8.22
N PRO A 203 13.90 0.99 -9.28
CA PRO A 203 14.02 2.01 -10.30
C PRO A 203 12.77 2.04 -11.18
N HIS A 204 12.03 3.15 -11.19
CA HIS A 204 10.84 3.33 -12.03
C HIS A 204 11.19 3.79 -13.46
N GLY A 205 12.35 4.44 -13.64
CA GLY A 205 13.07 4.66 -14.88
C GLY A 205 12.23 5.15 -16.06
N GLY A 206 11.54 6.28 -15.95
CA GLY A 206 10.77 6.81 -17.07
C GLY A 206 9.55 5.95 -17.47
N GLY A 207 9.00 5.16 -16.56
CA GLY A 207 7.86 4.30 -16.78
C GLY A 207 8.17 2.80 -16.74
N GLY A 208 9.32 2.43 -16.20
CA GLY A 208 9.70 1.04 -15.96
C GLY A 208 8.79 0.32 -14.98
N PRO A 209 9.08 -0.95 -14.68
CA PRO A 209 8.19 -1.79 -13.90
C PRO A 209 7.88 -1.19 -12.52
N GLY A 210 6.61 -1.02 -12.24
CA GLY A 210 6.13 -0.67 -10.91
C GLY A 210 5.86 -1.93 -10.10
N VAL A 211 5.86 -1.80 -8.79
CA VAL A 211 5.35 -2.80 -7.86
C VAL A 211 4.56 -2.08 -6.78
N GLY A 212 3.32 -2.48 -6.57
CA GLY A 212 2.39 -1.86 -5.64
C GLY A 212 1.74 -2.89 -4.72
N PRO A 213 2.51 -3.59 -3.86
CA PRO A 213 1.94 -4.58 -2.97
C PRO A 213 0.92 -3.95 -2.04
N ILE A 214 -0.03 -4.75 -1.58
CA ILE A 214 -0.95 -4.37 -0.52
C ILE A 214 -0.69 -5.19 0.72
N GLY A 215 -0.66 -4.51 1.88
CA GLY A 215 -0.72 -5.11 3.20
C GLY A 215 -2.12 -4.94 3.77
N VAL A 216 -2.56 -5.92 4.56
CA VAL A 216 -3.90 -5.94 5.12
C VAL A 216 -3.91 -6.41 6.57
N ALA A 217 -4.86 -5.88 7.35
CA ALA A 217 -5.15 -6.34 8.70
C ALA A 217 -5.70 -7.78 8.71
N THR A 218 -5.63 -8.45 9.86
CA THR A 218 -5.95 -9.87 10.02
C THR A 218 -7.33 -10.25 9.45
N HIS A 219 -8.35 -9.44 9.71
CA HIS A 219 -9.73 -9.72 9.27
C HIS A 219 -9.90 -9.66 7.74
N LEU A 220 -8.98 -9.01 7.02
CA LEU A 220 -8.98 -8.89 5.57
C LEU A 220 -8.06 -9.90 4.88
N SER A 221 -7.20 -10.61 5.61
CA SER A 221 -6.13 -11.45 5.04
C SER A 221 -6.65 -12.58 4.14
N GLN A 222 -7.83 -13.12 4.44
CA GLN A 222 -8.46 -14.17 3.65
C GLN A 222 -8.98 -13.70 2.28
N PHE A 223 -9.14 -12.40 2.07
CA PHE A 223 -9.64 -11.80 0.82
C PHE A 223 -8.53 -11.36 -0.12
N LEU A 224 -7.26 -11.47 0.26
CA LEU A 224 -6.15 -11.14 -0.64
C LEU A 224 -6.28 -11.86 -1.99
N PRO A 225 -5.81 -11.24 -3.10
CA PRO A 225 -5.92 -11.82 -4.43
C PRO A 225 -5.43 -13.26 -4.53
N GLY A 226 -6.27 -14.14 -5.03
CA GLY A 226 -5.90 -15.48 -5.44
C GLY A 226 -5.23 -15.49 -6.81
N HIS A 227 -4.90 -16.70 -7.31
CA HIS A 227 -4.39 -16.86 -8.67
C HIS A 227 -4.81 -18.22 -9.26
N PRO A 228 -5.24 -18.28 -10.53
CA PRO A 228 -5.78 -19.50 -11.12
C PRO A 228 -4.71 -20.59 -11.36
N ILE A 229 -3.42 -20.23 -11.46
CA ILE A 229 -2.32 -21.15 -11.78
C ILE A 229 -1.53 -21.53 -10.53
N VAL A 230 -1.37 -20.59 -9.59
CA VAL A 230 -0.59 -20.79 -8.37
C VAL A 230 -1.50 -20.70 -7.18
N HIS A 231 -1.42 -21.64 -6.26
CA HIS A 231 -2.23 -21.63 -5.04
C HIS A 231 -1.75 -20.48 -4.13
N LYS A 232 -2.39 -19.33 -4.28
CA LYS A 232 -2.22 -18.12 -3.46
C LYS A 232 -3.58 -17.60 -3.00
N GLY A 233 -3.56 -16.85 -1.92
CA GLY A 233 -4.75 -16.26 -1.33
C GLY A 233 -5.38 -17.14 -0.26
N GLY A 234 -6.47 -16.65 0.32
CA GLY A 234 -7.28 -17.33 1.34
C GLY A 234 -8.52 -18.01 0.75
N ALA A 235 -9.36 -18.53 1.62
CA ALA A 235 -10.60 -19.24 1.23
C ALA A 235 -11.60 -18.34 0.51
N ASN A 236 -11.57 -17.03 0.77
CA ASN A 236 -12.49 -16.03 0.21
C ASN A 236 -11.74 -15.03 -0.69
N SER A 237 -10.62 -15.46 -1.29
CA SER A 237 -9.78 -14.60 -2.14
C SER A 237 -10.57 -13.95 -3.26
N ILE A 238 -10.31 -12.66 -3.49
CA ILE A 238 -10.73 -12.01 -4.74
C ILE A 238 -9.98 -12.60 -5.94
N SER A 239 -10.47 -12.35 -7.13
CA SER A 239 -9.80 -12.74 -8.37
C SER A 239 -8.40 -12.12 -8.47
N ALA A 240 -7.55 -12.73 -9.30
CA ALA A 240 -6.23 -12.16 -9.60
C ALA A 240 -6.33 -10.74 -10.15
N VAL A 241 -5.47 -9.84 -9.66
CA VAL A 241 -5.42 -8.43 -10.07
C VAL A 241 -4.28 -8.16 -11.06
N SER A 242 -3.43 -9.15 -11.29
CA SER A 242 -2.42 -9.15 -12.36
C SER A 242 -2.27 -10.53 -13.00
N ALA A 243 -1.73 -10.57 -14.21
CA ALA A 243 -1.56 -11.82 -14.95
C ALA A 243 -0.53 -12.75 -14.29
N ALA A 244 0.53 -12.20 -13.71
CA ALA A 244 1.57 -12.99 -13.04
C ALA A 244 1.26 -13.15 -11.54
N PRO A 245 1.51 -14.33 -10.95
CA PRO A 245 1.12 -14.62 -9.55
C PRO A 245 1.80 -13.75 -8.50
N TYR A 246 2.97 -13.20 -8.81
CA TYR A 246 3.75 -12.32 -7.94
C TYR A 246 4.01 -10.95 -8.59
N GLY A 247 3.13 -10.53 -9.50
CA GLY A 247 3.30 -9.25 -10.21
C GLY A 247 4.64 -9.19 -10.95
N SER A 248 5.42 -8.14 -10.73
CA SER A 248 6.75 -7.92 -11.31
C SER A 248 7.84 -8.65 -10.49
N ALA A 249 7.78 -9.97 -10.41
CA ALA A 249 8.56 -10.79 -9.50
C ALA A 249 10.09 -10.53 -9.55
N LEU A 250 10.69 -10.47 -10.76
CA LEU A 250 12.13 -10.24 -10.91
C LEU A 250 12.58 -8.93 -10.22
N ILE A 251 11.79 -7.89 -10.33
CA ILE A 251 12.08 -6.58 -9.74
C ILE A 251 11.99 -6.61 -8.20
N GLY A 252 11.24 -7.55 -7.64
CA GLY A 252 11.18 -7.80 -6.19
C GLY A 252 12.54 -8.12 -5.55
N LEU A 253 13.51 -8.58 -6.33
CA LEU A 253 14.89 -8.82 -5.87
C LEU A 253 15.57 -7.53 -5.38
N ILE A 254 15.25 -6.38 -5.98
CA ILE A 254 15.86 -5.09 -5.63
C ILE A 254 15.44 -4.63 -4.23
N PRO A 255 14.15 -4.50 -3.89
CA PRO A 255 13.77 -4.13 -2.53
C PRO A 255 14.17 -5.18 -1.49
N TYR A 256 14.19 -6.46 -1.85
CA TYR A 256 14.71 -7.49 -0.97
C TYR A 256 16.21 -7.27 -0.65
N ALA A 257 17.04 -7.06 -1.67
CA ALA A 257 18.47 -6.76 -1.48
C ALA A 257 18.65 -5.47 -0.65
N TYR A 258 17.90 -4.42 -0.97
CA TYR A 258 17.91 -3.15 -0.24
C TYR A 258 17.62 -3.35 1.26
N LEU A 259 16.53 -4.02 1.61
CA LEU A 259 16.16 -4.28 3.00
C LEU A 259 17.20 -5.14 3.73
N LYS A 260 17.72 -6.19 3.08
CA LYS A 260 18.76 -7.04 3.69
C LYS A 260 20.10 -6.32 3.89
N MET A 261 20.44 -5.39 3.00
CA MET A 261 21.65 -4.57 3.14
C MET A 261 21.52 -3.53 4.25
N LEU A 262 20.38 -2.88 4.38
CA LEU A 262 20.13 -1.86 5.41
C LEU A 262 19.91 -2.47 6.79
N GLY A 263 19.18 -3.57 6.86
CA GLY A 263 18.66 -4.10 8.10
C GLY A 263 17.70 -3.13 8.81
N VAL A 264 17.21 -3.48 9.98
CA VAL A 264 16.25 -2.66 10.75
C VAL A 264 16.81 -1.26 11.03
N LYS A 265 18.05 -1.19 11.53
CA LYS A 265 18.69 0.09 11.89
C LYS A 265 18.87 1.00 10.68
N GLY A 266 19.34 0.47 9.55
CA GLY A 266 19.56 1.26 8.35
C GLY A 266 18.24 1.74 7.72
N ALA A 267 17.19 0.93 7.74
CA ALA A 267 15.88 1.32 7.25
C ALA A 267 15.30 2.50 8.07
N THR A 268 15.39 2.43 9.41
CA THR A 268 14.99 3.54 10.28
C THR A 268 15.81 4.80 10.03
N GLN A 269 17.16 4.68 9.95
CA GLN A 269 18.03 5.82 9.66
C GLN A 269 17.73 6.46 8.31
N ALA A 270 17.37 5.68 7.28
CA ALA A 270 17.00 6.23 5.98
C ALA A 270 15.77 7.15 6.09
N THR A 271 14.77 6.77 6.89
CA THR A 271 13.59 7.60 7.19
C THR A 271 13.96 8.86 7.97
N GLU A 272 14.73 8.72 9.06
CA GLU A 272 15.16 9.85 9.89
C GLU A 272 15.94 10.89 9.07
N VAL A 273 16.89 10.44 8.25
CA VAL A 273 17.68 11.31 7.36
C VAL A 273 16.79 11.97 6.29
N ALA A 274 15.81 11.27 5.74
CA ALA A 274 14.88 11.85 4.76
C ALA A 274 14.07 12.99 5.39
N ILE A 275 13.53 12.80 6.59
CA ILE A 275 12.80 13.83 7.34
C ILE A 275 13.70 15.01 7.70
N LEU A 276 14.91 14.72 8.22
CA LEU A 276 15.90 15.75 8.59
C LEU A 276 16.27 16.60 7.38
N ASN A 277 16.55 15.98 6.23
CA ASN A 277 16.90 16.70 5.00
C ASN A 277 15.75 17.56 4.50
N ALA A 278 14.50 17.08 4.56
CA ALA A 278 13.33 17.85 4.17
C ALA A 278 13.18 19.10 5.04
N ASN A 279 13.28 18.95 6.36
CA ASN A 279 13.20 20.07 7.29
C ASN A 279 14.39 21.06 7.10
N TYR A 280 15.60 20.55 6.89
CA TYR A 280 16.76 21.40 6.61
C TYR A 280 16.56 22.25 5.36
N LEU A 281 16.05 21.66 4.28
CA LEU A 281 15.76 22.40 3.04
C LEU A 281 14.67 23.45 3.25
N LYS A 282 13.60 23.10 3.97
CA LYS A 282 12.51 24.05 4.32
C LYS A 282 13.04 25.28 5.06
N GLU A 283 13.97 25.09 6.01
CA GLU A 283 14.57 26.21 6.78
C GLU A 283 15.56 27.05 5.98
N LYS A 284 16.06 26.53 4.84
CA LYS A 284 17.04 27.24 3.99
C LYS A 284 16.41 27.96 2.78
N LEU A 285 15.19 27.62 2.42
CA LEU A 285 14.43 28.23 1.32
C LEU A 285 13.43 29.26 1.82
#